data_1f8b7166326be0d3f19cd348bc1c58d4
#
_entry.id   1f8b7166326be0d3f19cd348bc1c58d4
#
_cell.length_a   1.000
_cell.length_b   1.000
_cell.length_c   1.000
_cell.angle_alpha   90.00
_cell.angle_beta   90.00
_cell.angle_gamma   90.00
#
_symmetry.space_group_name_H-M   'P 1'
#
loop_
_entity.id
_entity.type
_entity.pdbx_description
1 polymer ?
#
loop_
_entity_poly.entity_id
_entity_poly.type
_entity_poly.pdbx_seq_one_letter_code
_entity_poly.pdbx_strand_id
1 'polypeptide(L)'
;EAEITEILHRMGKTKPSDELNCGSCGYNTCREKAIAIYHGKAEISMCLPYLKDKAESFSDNIVRNTPNGLILLNEKLEVQQINKAAMKMLRIKSSSDVLGDLVVRIMDPLPFLNVLEKGTRLENKRDYYAEYDKYLEQTIVYDKSSHMLISILRDVTDEETQRREKEEIAAQTADIADKVVDKQMRIVQEIASLLGETAAETKIALTDRKSTRLNSSHEFVSRM
;
A
#
# COMPACT_ATOMS: atom_id res chain seq x y z
N GLU A 1 14.07 -0.14 -52.95
CA GLU A 1 14.41 1.11 -52.27
C GLU A 1 13.44 1.42 -51.12
N ALA A 2 12.13 1.41 -51.33
CA ALA A 2 11.12 1.70 -50.29
C ALA A 2 11.26 0.78 -49.07
N GLU A 3 11.45 -0.52 -49.27
CA GLU A 3 11.61 -1.52 -48.21
C GLU A 3 12.90 -1.31 -47.39
N ILE A 4 14.00 -0.94 -48.04
CA ILE A 4 15.25 -0.62 -47.35
C ILE A 4 15.10 0.62 -46.47
N THR A 5 14.39 1.63 -46.98
CA THR A 5 14.08 2.85 -46.22
C THR A 5 13.20 2.55 -45.02
N GLU A 6 12.22 1.66 -45.17
CA GLU A 6 11.38 1.21 -44.04
C GLU A 6 12.20 0.48 -42.97
N ILE A 7 13.13 -0.40 -43.40
CA ILE A 7 14.02 -1.07 -42.44
C ILE A 7 14.91 -0.06 -41.70
N LEU A 8 15.45 0.94 -42.39
CA LEU A 8 16.21 2.03 -41.78
C LEU A 8 15.36 2.78 -40.76
N HIS A 9 14.09 3.10 -41.05
CA HIS A 9 13.18 3.72 -40.11
C HIS A 9 12.93 2.83 -38.89
N ARG A 10 12.71 1.53 -39.08
CA ARG A 10 12.57 0.56 -37.98
C ARG A 10 13.83 0.44 -37.11
N MET A 11 15.00 0.73 -37.67
CA MET A 11 16.27 0.83 -36.93
C MET A 11 16.46 2.20 -36.24
N GLY A 12 15.46 3.09 -36.27
CA GLY A 12 15.54 4.45 -35.72
C GLY A 12 16.33 5.43 -36.61
N LYS A 13 16.54 5.08 -37.90
CA LYS A 13 17.29 5.91 -38.87
C LYS A 13 16.26 6.61 -39.78
N THR A 14 15.64 7.68 -39.27
CA THR A 14 14.59 8.41 -40.00
C THR A 14 15.14 9.51 -40.92
N LYS A 15 16.35 9.97 -40.61
CA LYS A 15 17.07 11.00 -41.39
C LYS A 15 18.46 10.51 -41.73
N PRO A 16 19.10 11.02 -42.81
CA PRO A 16 20.49 10.68 -43.14
C PRO A 16 21.48 10.97 -41.99
N SER A 17 21.21 11.98 -41.16
CA SER A 17 22.01 12.30 -39.98
C SER A 17 21.99 11.20 -38.91
N ASP A 18 20.99 10.34 -38.91
CA ASP A 18 20.84 9.26 -37.93
C ASP A 18 21.65 8.01 -38.33
N GLU A 19 22.11 7.97 -39.57
CA GLU A 19 22.96 6.90 -40.09
C GLU A 19 24.39 7.09 -39.65
N LEU A 20 24.70 6.68 -38.42
CA LEU A 20 26.05 6.86 -37.81
C LEU A 20 27.17 6.11 -38.55
N ASN A 21 26.84 5.11 -39.36
CA ASN A 21 27.79 4.27 -40.10
C ASN A 21 28.97 3.79 -39.22
N CYS A 22 28.68 3.45 -37.96
CA CYS A 22 29.69 3.20 -36.92
C CYS A 22 30.41 1.85 -37.04
N GLY A 23 29.97 0.96 -37.94
CA GLY A 23 30.59 -0.35 -38.18
C GLY A 23 30.39 -1.39 -37.05
N SER A 24 29.85 -1.02 -35.89
CA SER A 24 29.75 -1.91 -34.72
C SER A 24 28.91 -3.17 -34.95
N CYS A 25 28.07 -3.18 -35.96
CA CYS A 25 27.25 -4.33 -36.35
C CYS A 25 27.86 -5.25 -37.39
N GLY A 26 29.12 -4.98 -37.79
CA GLY A 26 29.84 -5.74 -38.80
C GLY A 26 29.58 -5.31 -40.25
N TYR A 27 28.83 -4.23 -40.49
CA TYR A 27 28.57 -3.63 -41.79
C TYR A 27 29.13 -2.22 -41.81
N ASN A 28 29.71 -1.81 -42.97
CA ASN A 28 30.35 -0.50 -43.06
C ASN A 28 29.36 0.66 -43.04
N THR A 29 28.16 0.45 -43.56
CA THR A 29 27.10 1.48 -43.58
C THR A 29 25.80 0.95 -43.00
N CYS A 30 24.95 1.85 -42.46
CA CYS A 30 23.63 1.52 -42.01
C CYS A 30 22.74 0.99 -43.13
N ARG A 31 22.97 1.49 -44.38
CA ARG A 31 22.26 1.04 -45.55
C ARG A 31 22.65 -0.39 -45.97
N GLU A 32 23.95 -0.74 -45.95
CA GLU A 32 24.40 -2.13 -46.19
C GLU A 32 23.76 -3.10 -45.20
N LYS A 33 23.67 -2.72 -43.92
CA LYS A 33 22.98 -3.50 -42.91
C LYS A 33 21.49 -3.65 -43.22
N ALA A 34 20.80 -2.58 -43.62
CA ALA A 34 19.40 -2.65 -44.00
C ALA A 34 19.17 -3.59 -45.18
N ILE A 35 20.06 -3.60 -46.15
CA ILE A 35 20.05 -4.55 -47.31
C ILE A 35 20.26 -5.99 -46.78
N ALA A 36 21.18 -6.21 -45.86
CA ALA A 36 21.41 -7.52 -45.28
C ALA A 36 20.21 -8.03 -44.49
N ILE A 37 19.52 -7.15 -43.77
CA ILE A 37 18.24 -7.47 -43.05
C ILE A 37 17.15 -7.82 -44.08
N TYR A 38 17.03 -7.08 -45.15
CA TYR A 38 16.07 -7.36 -46.23
C TYR A 38 16.27 -8.76 -46.82
N HIS A 39 17.51 -9.19 -46.98
CA HIS A 39 17.88 -10.53 -47.46
C HIS A 39 17.85 -11.61 -46.35
N GLY A 40 17.43 -11.31 -45.14
CA GLY A 40 17.42 -12.27 -44.04
C GLY A 40 18.80 -12.67 -43.49
N LYS A 41 19.86 -11.93 -43.82
CA LYS A 41 21.25 -12.21 -43.42
C LYS A 41 21.68 -11.51 -42.14
N ALA A 42 20.87 -10.58 -41.65
CA ALA A 42 21.13 -9.83 -40.42
C ALA A 42 19.83 -9.50 -39.70
N GLU A 43 19.94 -9.18 -38.42
CA GLU A 43 18.81 -8.75 -37.56
C GLU A 43 18.98 -7.29 -37.13
N ILE A 44 17.86 -6.60 -36.86
CA ILE A 44 17.84 -5.23 -36.35
C ILE A 44 18.56 -5.18 -34.99
N SER A 45 18.40 -6.19 -34.17
CA SER A 45 19.01 -6.35 -32.84
C SER A 45 20.53 -6.34 -32.83
N MET A 46 21.20 -6.55 -33.97
CA MET A 46 22.65 -6.44 -34.05
C MET A 46 23.17 -4.98 -34.11
N CYS A 47 22.28 -3.98 -34.18
CA CYS A 47 22.67 -2.56 -34.20
C CYS A 47 22.81 -2.04 -32.77
N LEU A 48 24.04 -1.77 -32.30
CA LEU A 48 24.30 -1.28 -30.95
C LEU A 48 23.58 0.03 -30.63
N PRO A 49 23.62 1.10 -31.46
CA PRO A 49 22.84 2.31 -31.20
C PRO A 49 21.36 2.04 -31.05
N TYR A 50 20.78 1.22 -31.94
CA TYR A 50 19.35 0.84 -31.83
C TYR A 50 19.04 0.11 -30.52
N LEU A 51 19.89 -0.84 -30.09
CA LEU A 51 19.70 -1.55 -28.84
C LEU A 51 19.80 -0.61 -27.65
N LYS A 52 20.76 0.33 -27.68
CA LYS A 52 20.90 1.34 -26.62
C LYS A 52 19.65 2.22 -26.53
N ASP A 53 19.24 2.81 -27.66
CA ASP A 53 18.05 3.67 -27.73
C ASP A 53 16.79 2.93 -27.28
N LYS A 54 16.66 1.64 -27.67
CA LYS A 54 15.53 0.78 -27.27
C LYS A 54 15.55 0.47 -25.79
N ALA A 55 16.72 0.18 -25.21
CA ALA A 55 16.86 -0.09 -23.79
C ALA A 55 16.56 1.15 -22.95
N GLU A 56 17.07 2.32 -23.35
CA GLU A 56 16.79 3.60 -22.69
C GLU A 56 15.29 3.94 -22.77
N SER A 57 14.70 3.84 -23.97
CA SER A 57 13.25 4.08 -24.16
C SER A 57 12.39 3.11 -23.36
N PHE A 58 12.77 1.84 -23.24
CA PHE A 58 12.03 0.85 -22.44
C PHE A 58 12.12 1.18 -20.94
N SER A 59 13.31 1.51 -20.46
CA SER A 59 13.54 1.92 -19.06
C SER A 59 12.72 3.18 -18.72
N ASP A 60 12.79 4.21 -19.57
CA ASP A 60 12.02 5.44 -19.42
C ASP A 60 10.50 5.19 -19.42
N ASN A 61 10.03 4.30 -20.30
CA ASN A 61 8.61 3.96 -20.38
C ASN A 61 8.13 3.24 -19.11
N ILE A 62 8.92 2.34 -18.53
CA ILE A 62 8.59 1.69 -17.26
C ILE A 62 8.48 2.73 -16.16
N VAL A 63 9.49 3.60 -16.01
CA VAL A 63 9.52 4.63 -14.98
C VAL A 63 8.36 5.62 -15.13
N ARG A 64 8.00 5.99 -16.37
CA ARG A 64 6.89 6.93 -16.63
C ARG A 64 5.52 6.34 -16.43
N ASN A 65 5.32 5.05 -16.73
CA ASN A 65 4.00 4.40 -16.72
C ASN A 65 3.71 3.61 -15.43
N THR A 66 4.68 3.45 -14.54
CA THR A 66 4.43 2.84 -13.23
C THR A 66 3.45 3.69 -12.42
N PRO A 67 2.44 3.07 -11.76
CA PRO A 67 1.54 3.77 -10.84
C PRO A 67 2.25 4.22 -9.57
N ASN A 68 3.40 3.62 -9.24
CA ASN A 68 4.18 3.99 -8.09
C ASN A 68 5.00 5.25 -8.34
N GLY A 69 5.06 6.12 -7.35
CA GLY A 69 5.98 7.26 -7.36
C GLY A 69 7.41 6.77 -7.27
N LEU A 70 8.29 7.32 -8.11
CA LEU A 70 9.73 7.05 -8.08
C LEU A 70 10.47 8.38 -7.93
N ILE A 71 11.38 8.42 -6.95
CA ILE A 71 12.29 9.54 -6.71
C ILE A 71 13.69 8.97 -6.55
N LEU A 72 14.62 9.48 -7.34
CA LEU A 72 16.03 9.16 -7.24
C LEU A 72 16.76 10.35 -6.64
N LEU A 73 17.59 10.07 -5.61
CA LEU A 73 18.41 11.06 -4.91
C LEU A 73 19.87 10.65 -4.97
N ASN A 74 20.76 11.63 -4.95
CA ASN A 74 22.17 11.38 -4.69
C ASN A 74 22.44 11.27 -3.18
N GLU A 75 23.67 11.01 -2.78
CA GLU A 75 24.08 10.90 -1.36
C GLU A 75 23.93 12.20 -0.56
N LYS A 76 23.83 13.34 -1.25
CA LYS A 76 23.52 14.65 -0.63
C LYS A 76 22.03 14.88 -0.44
N LEU A 77 21.21 13.90 -0.79
CA LEU A 77 19.74 13.99 -0.78
C LEU A 77 19.17 15.01 -1.76
N GLU A 78 19.89 15.32 -2.84
CA GLU A 78 19.40 16.14 -3.93
C GLU A 78 18.64 15.27 -4.95
N VAL A 79 17.48 15.76 -5.38
CA VAL A 79 16.60 15.04 -6.34
C VAL A 79 17.25 14.99 -7.71
N GLN A 80 17.59 13.82 -8.19
CA GLN A 80 18.16 13.57 -9.51
C GLN A 80 17.09 13.25 -10.56
N GLN A 81 16.04 12.53 -10.14
CA GLN A 81 14.96 12.16 -11.03
C GLN A 81 13.67 11.97 -10.23
N ILE A 82 12.53 12.33 -10.84
CA ILE A 82 11.20 12.13 -10.29
C ILE A 82 10.25 11.74 -11.43
N ASN A 83 9.40 10.74 -11.22
CA ASN A 83 8.43 10.33 -12.23
C ASN A 83 7.08 11.06 -12.08
N LYS A 84 6.21 10.90 -13.08
CA LYS A 84 4.88 11.54 -13.10
C LYS A 84 3.99 11.11 -11.93
N ALA A 85 4.08 9.86 -11.49
CA ALA A 85 3.28 9.36 -10.38
C ALA A 85 3.68 10.04 -9.07
N ALA A 86 4.99 10.16 -8.77
CA ALA A 86 5.48 10.87 -7.60
C ALA A 86 5.09 12.36 -7.64
N MET A 87 5.24 13.02 -8.80
CA MET A 87 4.80 14.42 -8.95
C MET A 87 3.31 14.59 -8.64
N LYS A 88 2.46 13.66 -9.12
CA LYS A 88 1.02 13.69 -8.84
C LYS A 88 0.72 13.47 -7.35
N MET A 89 1.39 12.52 -6.70
CA MET A 89 1.21 12.23 -5.26
C MET A 89 1.62 13.43 -4.40
N LEU A 90 2.74 14.06 -4.73
CA LEU A 90 3.34 15.17 -3.99
C LEU A 90 2.90 16.56 -4.51
N ARG A 91 1.88 16.61 -5.36
CA ARG A 91 1.32 17.87 -5.93
C ARG A 91 2.36 18.80 -6.58
N ILE A 92 3.41 18.21 -7.17
CA ILE A 92 4.47 18.94 -7.87
C ILE A 92 4.03 19.19 -9.32
N LYS A 93 4.14 20.43 -9.79
CA LYS A 93 3.66 20.83 -11.13
C LYS A 93 4.63 20.43 -12.24
N SER A 94 5.92 20.61 -12.01
CA SER A 94 6.97 20.29 -12.97
C SER A 94 8.14 19.61 -12.27
N SER A 95 8.80 18.68 -12.97
CA SER A 95 10.04 18.08 -12.48
C SER A 95 11.15 19.11 -12.29
N SER A 96 11.19 20.16 -13.12
CA SER A 96 12.14 21.26 -12.99
C SER A 96 12.06 22.03 -11.67
N ASP A 97 10.90 21.96 -10.98
CA ASP A 97 10.68 22.68 -9.73
C ASP A 97 11.43 22.04 -8.55
N VAL A 98 11.87 20.79 -8.70
CA VAL A 98 12.49 19.99 -7.63
C VAL A 98 13.80 19.32 -8.02
N LEU A 99 14.13 19.24 -9.32
CA LEU A 99 15.39 18.65 -9.79
C LEU A 99 16.58 19.48 -9.30
N GLY A 100 17.53 18.82 -8.64
CA GLY A 100 18.72 19.43 -8.04
C GLY A 100 18.46 20.00 -6.64
N ASP A 101 17.22 20.10 -6.19
CA ASP A 101 16.90 20.56 -4.85
C ASP A 101 16.98 19.45 -3.80
N LEU A 102 17.12 19.83 -2.54
CA LEU A 102 17.13 18.89 -1.42
C LEU A 102 15.74 18.28 -1.20
N VAL A 103 15.70 16.98 -0.91
CA VAL A 103 14.47 16.22 -0.65
C VAL A 103 13.59 16.81 0.47
N VAL A 104 14.19 17.56 1.40
CA VAL A 104 13.45 18.22 2.50
C VAL A 104 12.36 19.18 2.01
N ARG A 105 12.43 19.66 0.77
CA ARG A 105 11.37 20.48 0.17
C ARG A 105 10.09 19.72 -0.15
N ILE A 106 10.17 18.41 -0.27
CA ILE A 106 9.07 17.57 -0.72
C ILE A 106 8.69 16.46 0.27
N MET A 107 9.61 16.08 1.15
CA MET A 107 9.33 15.07 2.18
C MET A 107 10.40 15.03 3.27
N ASP A 108 10.10 14.34 4.38
CA ASP A 108 11.02 14.18 5.50
C ASP A 108 12.33 13.50 5.06
N PRO A 109 13.50 14.12 5.29
CA PRO A 109 14.80 13.54 4.96
C PRO A 109 15.26 12.44 5.90
N LEU A 110 14.72 12.31 7.13
CA LEU A 110 15.18 11.37 8.13
C LEU A 110 15.19 9.90 7.69
N PRO A 111 14.16 9.39 6.98
CA PRO A 111 14.18 8.02 6.47
C PRO A 111 15.36 7.75 5.52
N PHE A 112 15.70 8.72 4.67
CA PHE A 112 16.82 8.60 3.72
C PHE A 112 18.17 8.60 4.43
N LEU A 113 18.37 9.49 5.42
CA LEU A 113 19.56 9.53 6.24
C LEU A 113 19.79 8.21 6.99
N ASN A 114 18.72 7.65 7.57
CA ASN A 114 18.79 6.36 8.25
C ASN A 114 19.25 5.23 7.32
N VAL A 115 18.78 5.22 6.07
CA VAL A 115 19.16 4.21 5.06
C VAL A 115 20.63 4.39 4.66
N LEU A 116 21.09 5.62 4.49
CA LEU A 116 22.51 5.91 4.19
C LEU A 116 23.44 5.50 5.32
N GLU A 117 23.12 5.86 6.57
CA GLU A 117 23.97 5.58 7.73
C GLU A 117 24.01 4.10 8.09
N LYS A 118 22.84 3.43 8.09
CA LYS A 118 22.73 2.02 8.51
C LYS A 118 23.00 1.04 7.38
N GLY A 119 22.96 1.49 6.13
CA GLY A 119 23.08 0.64 4.94
C GLY A 119 21.94 -0.39 4.79
N THR A 120 20.86 -0.23 5.56
CA THR A 120 19.69 -1.10 5.52
C THR A 120 18.58 -0.42 4.73
N ARG A 121 17.88 -1.18 3.86
CA ARG A 121 16.72 -0.64 3.16
C ARG A 121 15.56 -0.38 4.11
N LEU A 122 14.78 0.63 3.82
CA LEU A 122 13.47 0.87 4.43
C LEU A 122 12.41 0.18 3.58
N GLU A 123 11.55 -0.64 4.17
CA GLU A 123 10.51 -1.36 3.44
C GLU A 123 9.12 -0.99 3.94
N ASN A 124 8.23 -0.67 3.01
CA ASN A 124 6.78 -0.56 3.20
C ASN A 124 6.36 0.27 4.43
N LYS A 125 7.11 1.34 4.75
CA LYS A 125 6.74 2.23 5.82
C LYS A 125 5.55 3.08 5.39
N ARG A 126 4.45 3.01 6.15
CA ARG A 126 3.23 3.77 5.91
C ARG A 126 3.17 4.96 6.84
N ASP A 127 3.06 6.14 6.27
CA ASP A 127 2.91 7.39 7.00
C ASP A 127 1.81 8.26 6.37
N TYR A 128 1.15 9.05 7.20
CA TYR A 128 0.22 10.07 6.73
C TYR A 128 0.97 11.38 6.45
N TYR A 129 0.91 11.81 5.23
CA TYR A 129 1.50 13.07 4.77
C TYR A 129 0.42 14.17 4.74
N ALA A 130 0.30 14.93 5.81
CA ALA A 130 -0.74 15.95 5.97
C ALA A 130 -0.70 17.03 4.88
N GLU A 131 0.49 17.38 4.37
CA GLU A 131 0.68 18.37 3.31
C GLU A 131 0.00 17.96 1.99
N TYR A 132 -0.09 16.67 1.76
CA TYR A 132 -0.66 16.08 0.53
C TYR A 132 -2.03 15.46 0.77
N ASP A 133 -2.45 15.34 2.05
CA ASP A 133 -3.67 14.65 2.48
C ASP A 133 -3.72 13.20 1.94
N LYS A 134 -2.62 12.46 2.18
CA LYS A 134 -2.42 11.11 1.67
C LYS A 134 -1.70 10.20 2.65
N TYR A 135 -2.10 8.93 2.65
CA TYR A 135 -1.29 7.86 3.21
C TYR A 135 -0.37 7.33 2.12
N LEU A 136 0.94 7.46 2.32
CA LEU A 136 1.94 6.93 1.41
C LEU A 136 2.72 5.80 2.08
N GLU A 137 2.86 4.71 1.34
CA GLU A 137 3.75 3.62 1.68
C GLU A 137 5.09 3.86 0.98
N GLN A 138 6.16 3.98 1.76
CA GLN A 138 7.49 4.31 1.28
C GLN A 138 8.45 3.13 1.42
N THR A 139 9.16 2.84 0.34
CA THR A 139 10.31 1.93 0.32
C THR A 139 11.54 2.71 -0.16
N ILE A 140 12.65 2.64 0.57
CA ILE A 140 13.91 3.30 0.21
C ILE A 140 15.01 2.27 0.12
N VAL A 141 15.73 2.29 -1.00
CA VAL A 141 16.88 1.42 -1.27
C VAL A 141 18.08 2.29 -1.63
N TYR A 142 19.22 2.00 -1.03
CA TYR A 142 20.49 2.59 -1.43
C TYR A 142 21.24 1.64 -2.37
N ASP A 143 21.46 2.08 -3.59
CA ASP A 143 22.30 1.38 -4.57
C ASP A 143 23.74 1.88 -4.48
N LYS A 144 24.60 1.03 -3.90
CA LYS A 144 26.03 1.33 -3.73
C LYS A 144 26.78 1.44 -5.07
N SER A 145 26.29 0.81 -6.12
CA SER A 145 26.98 0.80 -7.43
C SER A 145 26.83 2.13 -8.15
N SER A 146 25.69 2.75 -8.05
CA SER A 146 25.37 4.05 -8.66
C SER A 146 25.49 5.23 -7.69
N HIS A 147 25.75 4.97 -6.39
CA HIS A 147 25.73 5.98 -5.31
C HIS A 147 24.42 6.76 -5.25
N MET A 148 23.29 6.04 -5.42
CA MET A 148 21.97 6.65 -5.47
C MET A 148 21.00 6.00 -4.49
N LEU A 149 20.12 6.83 -3.94
CA LEU A 149 18.95 6.39 -3.19
C LEU A 149 17.74 6.34 -4.11
N ILE A 150 17.04 5.23 -4.09
CA ILE A 150 15.80 5.00 -4.84
C ILE A 150 14.66 4.97 -3.83
N SER A 151 13.75 5.93 -3.92
CA SER A 151 12.51 5.96 -3.14
C SER A 151 11.33 5.57 -4.02
N ILE A 152 10.60 4.56 -3.58
CA ILE A 152 9.36 4.09 -4.19
C ILE A 152 8.22 4.50 -3.27
N LEU A 153 7.24 5.20 -3.82
CA LEU A 153 6.05 5.68 -3.11
C LEU A 153 4.82 5.01 -3.67
N ARG A 154 3.98 4.47 -2.82
CA ARG A 154 2.67 3.94 -3.18
C ARG A 154 1.60 4.71 -2.42
N ASP A 155 0.58 5.19 -3.13
CA ASP A 155 -0.59 5.80 -2.53
C ASP A 155 -1.49 4.68 -1.99
N VAL A 156 -1.65 4.66 -0.67
CA VAL A 156 -2.47 3.66 0.06
C VAL A 156 -3.62 4.33 0.81
N THR A 157 -4.00 5.54 0.39
CA THR A 157 -5.04 6.34 1.06
C THR A 157 -6.36 5.61 1.11
N ASP A 158 -6.81 5.04 -0.01
CA ASP A 158 -8.08 4.31 -0.06
C ASP A 158 -8.04 3.04 0.81
N GLU A 159 -6.91 2.32 0.80
CA GLU A 159 -6.70 1.10 1.60
C GLU A 159 -6.76 1.42 3.12
N GLU A 160 -6.07 2.48 3.54
CA GLU A 160 -6.04 2.90 4.95
C GLU A 160 -7.38 3.48 5.41
N THR A 161 -8.09 4.21 4.56
CA THR A 161 -9.43 4.72 4.86
C THR A 161 -10.40 3.56 5.07
N GLN A 162 -10.45 2.60 4.14
CA GLN A 162 -11.29 1.41 4.27
C GLN A 162 -10.92 0.56 5.49
N ARG A 163 -9.64 0.46 5.83
CA ARG A 163 -9.20 -0.25 7.03
C ARG A 163 -9.73 0.42 8.29
N ARG A 164 -9.60 1.74 8.39
CA ARG A 164 -10.10 2.52 9.53
C ARG A 164 -11.62 2.44 9.68
N GLU A 165 -12.35 2.55 8.57
CA GLU A 165 -13.81 2.38 8.58
C GLU A 165 -14.22 1.00 9.10
N LYS A 166 -13.54 -0.07 8.66
CA LYS A 166 -13.80 -1.43 9.15
C LYS A 166 -13.47 -1.59 10.63
N GLU A 167 -12.35 -1.04 11.09
CA GLU A 167 -11.96 -1.05 12.50
C GLU A 167 -12.98 -0.29 13.36
N GLU A 168 -13.48 0.84 12.90
CA GLU A 168 -14.50 1.63 13.59
C GLU A 168 -15.84 0.88 13.68
N ILE A 169 -16.28 0.28 12.56
CA ILE A 169 -17.52 -0.54 12.54
C ILE A 169 -17.37 -1.74 13.49
N ALA A 170 -16.22 -2.40 13.50
CA ALA A 170 -15.95 -3.52 14.39
C ALA A 170 -15.99 -3.10 15.87
N ALA A 171 -15.38 -1.96 16.21
CA ALA A 171 -15.42 -1.40 17.56
C ALA A 171 -16.84 -1.03 18.00
N GLN A 172 -17.61 -0.37 17.13
CA GLN A 172 -19.01 -0.04 17.39
C GLN A 172 -19.87 -1.30 17.57
N THR A 173 -19.64 -2.33 16.76
CA THR A 173 -20.36 -3.61 16.85
C THR A 173 -20.06 -4.31 18.17
N ALA A 174 -18.81 -4.32 18.63
CA ALA A 174 -18.41 -4.88 19.92
C ALA A 174 -19.08 -4.13 21.08
N ASP A 175 -19.09 -2.80 21.08
CA ASP A 175 -19.75 -1.99 22.11
C ASP A 175 -21.28 -2.25 22.19
N ILE A 176 -21.93 -2.40 21.03
CA ILE A 176 -23.35 -2.76 20.97
C ILE A 176 -23.58 -4.18 21.53
N ALA A 177 -22.73 -5.13 21.18
CA ALA A 177 -22.84 -6.51 21.68
C ALA A 177 -22.69 -6.55 23.22
N ASP A 178 -21.71 -5.85 23.77
CA ASP A 178 -21.52 -5.76 25.23
C ASP A 178 -22.74 -5.15 25.94
N LYS A 179 -23.29 -4.08 25.37
CA LYS A 179 -24.54 -3.47 25.93
C LYS A 179 -25.75 -4.42 25.91
N VAL A 180 -25.86 -5.24 24.85
CA VAL A 180 -26.93 -6.25 24.76
C VAL A 180 -26.73 -7.34 25.82
N VAL A 181 -25.51 -7.84 25.97
CA VAL A 181 -25.16 -8.85 26.99
C VAL A 181 -25.46 -8.32 28.40
N ASP A 182 -25.00 -7.10 28.72
CA ASP A 182 -25.26 -6.46 30.00
C ASP A 182 -26.77 -6.31 30.31
N LYS A 183 -27.55 -5.91 29.28
CA LYS A 183 -29.01 -5.82 29.41
C LYS A 183 -29.64 -7.18 29.68
N GLN A 184 -29.21 -8.22 28.95
CA GLN A 184 -29.71 -9.58 29.18
C GLN A 184 -29.34 -10.12 30.57
N MET A 185 -28.12 -9.85 31.04
CA MET A 185 -27.67 -10.25 32.37
C MET A 185 -28.51 -9.59 33.47
N ARG A 186 -28.86 -8.31 33.32
CA ARG A 186 -29.79 -7.62 34.26
C ARG A 186 -31.16 -8.29 34.29
N ILE A 187 -31.75 -8.59 33.14
CA ILE A 187 -33.03 -9.26 33.03
C ILE A 187 -32.97 -10.64 33.71
N VAL A 188 -31.92 -11.41 33.49
CA VAL A 188 -31.72 -12.72 34.13
C VAL A 188 -31.62 -12.58 35.64
N GLN A 189 -30.92 -11.57 36.16
CA GLN A 189 -30.81 -11.28 37.59
C GLN A 189 -32.14 -10.88 38.18
N GLU A 190 -32.96 -10.06 37.51
CA GLU A 190 -34.31 -9.70 37.95
C GLU A 190 -35.22 -10.92 38.03
N ILE A 191 -35.22 -11.78 36.99
CA ILE A 191 -35.97 -13.03 36.99
C ILE A 191 -35.55 -13.96 38.14
N ALA A 192 -34.25 -14.10 38.36
CA ALA A 192 -33.70 -14.93 39.42
C ALA A 192 -34.11 -14.40 40.81
N SER A 193 -34.11 -13.08 40.98
CA SER A 193 -34.60 -12.42 42.24
C SER A 193 -36.07 -12.68 42.48
N LEU A 194 -36.91 -12.48 41.46
CA LEU A 194 -38.36 -12.74 41.55
C LEU A 194 -38.69 -14.21 41.87
N LEU A 195 -37.98 -15.15 41.20
CA LEU A 195 -38.12 -16.57 41.47
C LEU A 195 -37.67 -16.96 42.90
N GLY A 196 -36.59 -16.31 43.39
CA GLY A 196 -36.13 -16.50 44.76
C GLY A 196 -37.12 -15.99 45.79
N GLU A 197 -37.75 -14.85 45.55
CA GLU A 197 -38.80 -14.23 46.42
C GLU A 197 -40.06 -15.10 46.47
N THR A 198 -40.56 -15.53 45.29
CA THR A 198 -41.73 -16.43 45.22
C THR A 198 -41.46 -17.79 45.87
N ALA A 199 -40.27 -18.33 45.78
CA ALA A 199 -39.87 -19.57 46.44
C ALA A 199 -39.82 -19.41 47.98
N ALA A 200 -39.36 -18.26 48.46
CA ALA A 200 -39.34 -17.92 49.88
C ALA A 200 -40.78 -17.75 50.46
N GLU A 201 -41.61 -17.02 49.72
CA GLU A 201 -43.06 -16.87 50.13
C GLU A 201 -43.80 -18.19 50.14
N THR A 202 -43.56 -19.06 49.13
CA THR A 202 -44.16 -20.40 49.09
C THR A 202 -43.69 -21.27 50.25
N LYS A 203 -42.43 -21.16 50.65
CA LYS A 203 -41.83 -21.88 51.76
C LYS A 203 -42.47 -21.40 53.11
N ILE A 204 -42.66 -20.10 53.28
CA ILE A 204 -43.32 -19.50 54.45
C ILE A 204 -44.77 -19.99 54.52
N ALA A 205 -45.53 -19.91 53.43
CA ALA A 205 -46.92 -20.36 53.38
C ALA A 205 -47.07 -21.86 53.64
N LEU A 206 -46.16 -22.70 53.24
CA LEU A 206 -46.16 -24.13 53.56
C LEU A 206 -45.76 -24.40 54.99
N THR A 207 -44.91 -23.59 55.61
CA THR A 207 -44.54 -23.70 57.03
C THR A 207 -45.67 -23.31 57.92
N ASP A 208 -46.42 -22.23 57.64
CA ASP A 208 -47.59 -21.78 58.34
C ASP A 208 -48.75 -22.79 58.26
N ARG A 209 -48.99 -23.39 57.11
CA ARG A 209 -49.94 -24.50 56.96
C ARG A 209 -49.58 -25.71 57.80
N LYS A 210 -48.30 -26.00 57.98
CA LYS A 210 -47.83 -27.13 58.77
C LYS A 210 -47.99 -26.82 60.27
N SER A 211 -47.74 -25.61 60.73
CA SER A 211 -47.96 -25.17 62.12
C SER A 211 -49.44 -25.11 62.48
N THR A 212 -50.33 -24.64 61.59
CA THR A 212 -51.77 -24.61 61.80
C THR A 212 -52.35 -26.02 61.86
N ARG A 213 -51.89 -26.99 61.12
CA ARG A 213 -52.27 -28.40 61.19
C ARG A 213 -51.79 -29.07 62.47
N LEU A 214 -50.62 -28.76 62.97
CA LEU A 214 -50.09 -29.28 64.22
C LEU A 214 -50.88 -28.74 65.45
N ASN A 215 -51.25 -27.46 65.44
CA ASN A 215 -52.07 -26.87 66.49
C ASN A 215 -53.51 -27.45 66.54
N SER A 216 -54.14 -27.66 65.36
CA SER A 216 -55.48 -28.27 65.34
C SER A 216 -55.50 -29.75 65.80
N SER A 217 -54.37 -30.48 65.61
CA SER A 217 -54.26 -31.84 66.13
C SER A 217 -54.02 -31.89 67.69
N HIS A 218 -53.37 -30.89 68.25
CA HIS A 218 -53.20 -30.76 69.69
C HIS A 218 -54.49 -30.36 70.44
N GLU A 219 -55.39 -29.54 69.81
CA GLU A 219 -56.67 -29.21 70.39
C GLU A 219 -57.66 -30.41 70.45
N PHE A 220 -57.52 -31.38 69.51
CA PHE A 220 -58.39 -32.58 69.51
C PHE A 220 -57.94 -33.61 70.54
N VAL A 221 -56.72 -33.65 71.04
CA VAL A 221 -56.22 -34.57 72.04
C VAL A 221 -56.48 -34.05 73.48
N SER A 222 -56.78 -32.77 73.64
CA SER A 222 -57.00 -32.16 74.95
C SER A 222 -58.51 -32.19 75.44
N ARG A 223 -59.41 -32.80 74.64
CA ARG A 223 -60.85 -32.94 74.93
C ARG A 223 -61.33 -34.38 75.06
N MET A 224 -60.49 -35.30 75.46
CA MET A 224 -60.83 -36.64 75.89
C MET A 224 -60.54 -36.84 77.40
#